data_0df4be2a2338ff02b81038144b9b1842
#
_entry.id   0df4be2a2338ff02b81038144b9b1842
#
_cell.length_a   1.000
_cell.length_b   1.000
_cell.length_c   1.000
_cell.angle_alpha   90.00
_cell.angle_beta   90.00
_cell.angle_gamma   90.00
#
_symmetry.space_group_name_H-M   'P 1'
#
loop_
_entity.id
_entity.type
_entity.pdbx_description
1 polymer ?
#
loop_
_entity_poly.entity_id
_entity_poly.type
_entity_poly.pdbx_seq_one_letter_code
_entity_poly.pdbx_strand_id
1 'polypeptide(L)'
;MALLLATVLAALTAGTLVSPAAAHDYLVGSVPEQGATIETAPAEVALEFNTSIGERFAQVAVVDEAGTTFQVGEPVVDGPTVTQAVDGLRAGMAV
;
A
#
# COMPACT_ATOMS: atom_id res chain seq x y z
N MET A 1 16.23 -23.41 19.61
CA MET A 1 15.92 -23.12 19.51
C MET A 1 14.83 -22.97 19.01
N ALA A 2 14.44 -23.67 18.98
CA ALA A 2 13.25 -23.58 18.48
C ALA A 2 12.54 -22.67 19.23
N LEU A 3 12.98 -22.41 20.23
CA LEU A 3 12.44 -21.59 20.89
C LEU A 3 12.61 -20.46 20.32
N LEU A 4 13.70 -20.35 19.84
CA LEU A 4 13.88 -19.30 19.27
C LEU A 4 12.95 -19.16 18.28
N LEU A 5 12.76 -20.10 17.63
CA LEU A 5 11.88 -20.02 16.65
C LEU A 5 10.61 -19.73 17.21
N ALA A 6 10.36 -20.30 18.27
CA ALA A 6 9.09 -20.10 18.83
C ALA A 6 9.05 -18.70 19.19
N THR A 7 10.15 -18.20 19.55
CA THR A 7 10.14 -16.90 19.93
C THR A 7 9.89 -16.13 18.79
N VAL A 8 10.44 -16.43 17.77
CA VAL A 8 10.24 -15.69 16.62
C VAL A 8 8.84 -15.81 16.28
N LEU A 9 8.33 -16.91 16.52
CA LEU A 9 7.04 -17.10 16.20
C LEU A 9 6.24 -16.33 17.07
N ALA A 10 6.59 -16.38 18.27
CA ALA A 10 5.83 -15.66 19.19
C ALA A 10 5.96 -14.26 18.77
N ALA A 11 7.08 -13.96 18.34
CA ALA A 11 7.29 -12.63 17.96
C ALA A 11 6.36 -12.39 16.84
N LEU A 12 6.14 -13.36 16.09
CA LEU A 12 5.27 -13.16 15.06
C LEU A 12 3.98 -12.98 15.53
N THR A 13 3.64 -13.71 16.41
CA THR A 13 2.36 -13.63 16.93
C THR A 13 2.33 -12.39 17.63
N ALA A 14 3.39 -12.18 18.24
CA ALA A 14 3.43 -11.03 19.00
C ALA A 14 3.55 -9.92 18.06
N GLY A 15 3.61 -10.20 16.89
CA GLY A 15 3.68 -9.16 15.94
C GLY A 15 2.55 -8.26 16.21
N THR A 16 1.77 -8.67 17.05
CA THR A 16 0.67 -7.89 17.42
C THR A 16 1.16 -6.69 18.17
N LEU A 17 2.40 -6.66 18.51
CA LEU A 17 2.87 -5.53 19.19
C LEU A 17 3.08 -4.43 18.21
N VAL A 18 2.05 -3.92 17.70
CA VAL A 18 2.12 -2.80 16.79
C VAL A 18 2.11 -1.58 17.65
N SER A 19 2.98 -0.63 17.38
CA SER A 19 3.01 0.57 18.18
C SER A 19 1.73 1.36 17.93
N PRO A 20 1.28 2.08 18.90
CA PRO A 20 0.07 2.86 18.74
C PRO A 20 0.17 3.83 17.57
N ALA A 21 1.34 4.36 17.34
CA ALA A 21 1.50 5.30 16.26
C ALA A 21 1.26 4.62 14.93
N ALA A 22 1.76 3.41 14.77
CA ALA A 22 1.56 2.72 13.53
C ALA A 22 0.11 2.29 13.39
N ALA A 23 -0.55 2.07 14.48
CA ALA A 23 -1.92 1.65 14.41
C ALA A 23 -2.86 2.77 14.01
N HIS A 24 -2.40 3.99 14.03
CA HIS A 24 -3.25 5.09 13.71
C HIS A 24 -3.29 5.40 12.20
N ASP A 25 -2.30 4.93 11.47
CA ASP A 25 -2.24 5.22 10.05
C ASP A 25 -2.51 3.98 9.26
N TYR A 26 -3.73 3.82 8.80
CA TYR A 26 -4.02 2.66 7.99
C TYR A 26 -4.92 3.04 6.81
N LEU A 27 -4.85 2.22 5.79
CA LEU A 27 -5.56 2.44 4.57
C LEU A 27 -7.04 2.10 4.77
N VAL A 28 -7.92 2.97 4.38
CA VAL A 28 -9.35 2.72 4.48
C VAL A 28 -9.98 2.49 3.10
N GLY A 29 -9.30 2.82 2.03
CA GLY A 29 -9.85 2.58 0.71
C GLY A 29 -8.83 2.84 -0.37
N SER A 30 -9.13 2.41 -1.57
CA SER A 30 -8.27 2.68 -2.71
C SER A 30 -9.09 2.66 -3.99
N VAL A 31 -8.58 3.31 -5.01
CA VAL A 31 -9.16 3.28 -6.35
C VAL A 31 -7.99 3.02 -7.30
N PRO A 32 -7.93 1.91 -7.98
CA PRO A 32 -8.91 0.81 -7.99
C PRO A 32 -8.97 0.10 -6.63
N GLU A 33 -10.11 -0.50 -6.35
CA GLU A 33 -10.29 -1.17 -5.06
C GLU A 33 -9.48 -2.44 -5.00
N GLN A 34 -9.07 -2.79 -3.80
CA GLN A 34 -8.28 -4.00 -3.60
C GLN A 34 -9.09 -5.19 -4.08
N GLY A 35 -8.47 -6.03 -4.86
CA GLY A 35 -9.13 -7.21 -5.39
C GLY A 35 -9.91 -6.98 -6.66
N ALA A 36 -10.05 -5.74 -7.10
CA ALA A 36 -10.82 -5.45 -8.28
C ALA A 36 -10.03 -5.77 -9.54
N THR A 37 -10.74 -6.07 -10.61
CA THR A 37 -10.12 -6.23 -11.91
C THR A 37 -10.28 -4.92 -12.65
N ILE A 38 -9.21 -4.40 -13.22
CA ILE A 38 -9.26 -3.13 -13.90
C ILE A 38 -9.95 -3.30 -15.24
N GLU A 39 -10.93 -2.45 -15.51
CA GLU A 39 -11.64 -2.54 -16.79
C GLU A 39 -10.99 -1.63 -17.82
N THR A 40 -10.39 -0.54 -17.39
CA THR A 40 -9.66 0.33 -18.29
C THR A 40 -8.36 0.66 -17.61
N ALA A 41 -7.33 0.90 -18.41
CA ALA A 41 -6.01 1.20 -17.85
C ALA A 41 -6.06 2.52 -17.10
N PRO A 42 -5.79 2.53 -15.82
CA PRO A 42 -5.84 3.77 -15.06
C PRO A 42 -4.55 4.56 -15.25
N ALA A 43 -4.65 5.86 -15.11
CA ALA A 43 -3.48 6.72 -15.16
C ALA A 43 -2.94 6.98 -13.77
N GLU A 44 -3.69 6.63 -12.75
CA GLU A 44 -3.24 6.83 -11.38
C GLU A 44 -3.97 5.90 -10.44
N VAL A 45 -3.40 5.73 -9.28
CA VAL A 45 -4.06 5.00 -8.21
C VAL A 45 -4.20 5.96 -7.05
N ALA A 46 -5.28 5.85 -6.31
CA ALA A 46 -5.54 6.71 -5.17
C ALA A 46 -5.68 5.86 -3.93
N LEU A 47 -5.07 6.29 -2.86
CA LEU A 47 -5.11 5.59 -1.59
C LEU A 47 -5.69 6.54 -0.56
N GLU A 48 -6.65 6.07 0.21
CA GLU A 48 -7.24 6.90 1.24
C GLU A 48 -6.94 6.31 2.59
N PHE A 49 -6.45 7.15 3.49
CA PHE A 49 -6.06 6.72 4.82
C PHE A 49 -7.02 7.28 5.87
N ASN A 50 -6.94 6.75 7.06
CA ASN A 50 -7.82 7.17 8.14
C ASN A 50 -7.45 8.54 8.70
N THR A 51 -6.29 9.06 8.31
CA THR A 51 -5.84 10.34 8.83
C THR A 51 -4.91 10.96 7.80
N SER A 52 -4.62 12.23 7.96
CA SER A 52 -3.75 12.93 7.04
C SER A 52 -2.34 12.36 7.08
N ILE A 53 -1.73 12.26 5.92
CA ILE A 53 -0.41 11.67 5.77
C ILE A 53 0.61 12.79 5.54
N GLY A 54 1.73 12.70 6.21
CA GLY A 54 2.77 13.69 6.03
C GLY A 54 3.46 13.49 4.69
N GLU A 55 3.68 14.56 3.97
CA GLU A 55 4.23 14.47 2.64
C GLU A 55 5.59 13.81 2.58
N ARG A 56 6.39 14.05 3.58
CA ARG A 56 7.75 13.54 3.55
C ARG A 56 7.85 12.03 3.67
N PHE A 57 6.75 11.39 4.02
CA PHE A 57 6.79 9.95 4.18
C PHE A 57 6.06 9.23 3.06
N ALA A 58 5.49 9.95 2.13
CA ALA A 58 4.66 9.33 1.13
C ALA A 58 5.52 8.69 0.06
N GLN A 59 5.44 7.41 -0.07
CA GLN A 59 6.06 6.67 -1.15
C GLN A 59 5.09 5.57 -1.53
N VAL A 60 4.87 5.41 -2.81
CA VAL A 60 3.93 4.42 -3.30
C VAL A 60 4.64 3.56 -4.33
N ALA A 61 4.58 2.27 -4.14
CA ALA A 61 5.14 1.33 -5.11
C ALA A 61 4.00 0.57 -5.73
N VAL A 62 3.96 0.53 -7.03
CA VAL A 62 2.95 -0.21 -7.77
C VAL A 62 3.72 -1.22 -8.60
N VAL A 63 3.66 -2.47 -8.19
CA VAL A 63 4.46 -3.52 -8.82
C VAL A 63 3.60 -4.74 -9.07
N ASP A 64 3.95 -5.54 -10.07
CA ASP A 64 3.24 -6.79 -10.32
C ASP A 64 4.04 -7.95 -9.73
N GLU A 65 3.58 -9.16 -9.97
CA GLU A 65 4.22 -10.33 -9.40
C GLU A 65 5.61 -10.55 -9.95
N ALA A 66 5.88 -10.05 -11.13
CA ALA A 66 7.20 -10.19 -11.73
C ALA A 66 8.15 -9.10 -11.25
N GLY A 67 7.67 -8.19 -10.46
CA GLY A 67 8.52 -7.12 -9.96
C GLY A 67 8.57 -5.91 -10.88
N THR A 68 7.73 -5.87 -11.89
CA THR A 68 7.70 -4.72 -12.78
C THR A 68 7.04 -3.56 -12.05
N THR A 69 7.65 -2.40 -12.14
CA THR A 69 7.13 -1.23 -11.45
C THR A 69 6.36 -0.36 -12.43
N PHE A 70 5.28 0.21 -11.95
CA PHE A 70 4.41 1.01 -12.80
C PHE A 70 4.28 2.46 -12.32
N GLN A 71 4.75 2.77 -11.13
CA GLN A 71 4.62 4.14 -10.64
C GLN A 71 5.53 5.09 -11.40
N VAL A 72 5.04 6.29 -11.63
CA VAL A 72 5.77 7.31 -12.34
C VAL A 72 5.74 8.58 -11.50
N GLY A 73 6.90 9.10 -11.21
CA GLY A 73 6.97 10.34 -10.46
C GLY A 73 6.64 10.15 -8.99
N GLU A 74 6.55 11.23 -8.29
CA GLU A 74 6.30 11.19 -6.88
C GLU A 74 4.82 11.26 -6.58
N PRO A 75 4.38 10.69 -5.47
CA PRO A 75 2.96 10.75 -5.13
C PRO A 75 2.57 12.15 -4.72
N VAL A 76 1.29 12.44 -4.88
CA VAL A 76 0.74 13.71 -4.45
C VAL A 76 -0.09 13.43 -3.20
N VAL A 77 0.22 14.13 -2.14
CA VAL A 77 -0.46 13.94 -0.87
C VAL A 77 -1.40 15.11 -0.65
N ASP A 78 -2.66 14.80 -0.37
CA ASP A 78 -3.65 15.81 -0.12
C ASP A 78 -4.47 15.34 1.08
N GLY A 79 -4.07 15.76 2.27
CA GLY A 79 -4.73 15.31 3.49
C GLY A 79 -4.58 13.79 3.64
N PRO A 80 -5.68 13.08 3.75
CA PRO A 80 -5.63 11.63 3.92
C PRO A 80 -5.52 10.89 2.60
N THR A 81 -5.48 11.58 1.48
CA THR A 81 -5.47 10.94 0.16
C THR A 81 -4.10 11.04 -0.47
N VAL A 82 -3.61 9.92 -0.96
CA VAL A 82 -2.33 9.88 -1.65
C VAL A 82 -2.60 9.36 -3.05
N THR A 83 -2.20 10.11 -4.07
CA THR A 83 -2.43 9.74 -5.45
C THR A 83 -1.10 9.50 -6.12
N GLN A 84 -0.99 8.38 -6.82
CA GLN A 84 0.25 8.02 -7.50
C GLN A 84 -0.01 7.81 -8.98
N ALA A 85 0.69 8.54 -9.81
CA ALA A 85 0.58 8.34 -11.25
C ALA A 85 1.20 7.00 -11.62
N VAL A 86 0.63 6.33 -12.58
CA VAL A 86 1.13 5.04 -13.03
C VAL A 86 1.08 4.98 -14.54
N ASP A 87 1.87 4.11 -15.13
CA ASP A 87 1.87 3.91 -16.56
C ASP A 87 2.15 2.43 -16.82
N GLY A 88 1.47 1.88 -17.78
CA GLY A 88 1.70 0.48 -18.15
C GLY A 88 0.71 -0.50 -17.61
N LEU A 89 -0.19 -0.09 -16.76
CA LEU A 89 -1.23 -1.00 -16.28
C LEU A 89 -2.19 -1.25 -17.42
N ARG A 90 -2.75 -2.43 -17.45
CA ARG A 90 -3.62 -2.84 -18.54
C ARG A 90 -4.95 -3.33 -18.03
N ALA A 91 -5.97 -3.19 -18.85
CA ALA A 91 -7.28 -3.73 -18.53
C ALA A 91 -7.15 -5.25 -18.33
N GLY A 92 -7.90 -5.77 -17.41
CA GLY A 92 -7.88 -7.18 -17.10
C GLY A 92 -6.96 -7.56 -15.96
N MET A 93 -6.10 -6.65 -15.52
CA MET A 93 -5.23 -6.94 -14.39
C MET A 93 -6.02 -6.83 -13.09
N ALA A 94 -5.68 -7.68 -12.13
CA ALA A 94 -6.30 -7.63 -10.82
C ALA A 94 -5.41 -6.83 -9.89
N VAL A 95 -6.00 -6.12 -8.98
CA VAL A 95 -5.25 -5.28 -8.02
C VAL A 95 -5.46 -5.74 -6.60
#